data_1c717dd343670e730c04234a942e93c1
#
_entry.id   1c717dd343670e730c04234a942e93c1
#
_cell.length_a   1.000
_cell.length_b   1.000
_cell.length_c   1.000
_cell.angle_alpha   90.00
_cell.angle_beta   90.00
_cell.angle_gamma   90.00
#
_symmetry.space_group_name_H-M   'P 1'
#
loop_
_entity.id
_entity.type
_entity.pdbx_description
1 polymer ?
#
loop_
_entity_poly.entity_id
_entity_poly.type
_entity_poly.pdbx_seq_one_letter_code
_entity_poly.pdbx_strand_id
1 'polypeptide(L)'
;YSASKAACEMAIDSWRLSYCQQKNNQEIFLRIASARSGNVIGGGDWSKDRIIPDAIRSLNKNTEIILRNPNSTRPWQHVLDPLSGYILLAEKLYKYCQENNSDLKNKFATSYNFGPSIESNKKVIELVEEISKYWSGLKIANTIDNNFHEANKLNLQTDKSFHYLNWRPKWDFENSVKRTIEWYKKIQHSNISAKKACLYDIEEYMDT
;
A
#
# COMPACT_ATOMS: atom_id res chain seq x y z
N TYR A 1 -8.96 13.21 9.48
CA TYR A 1 -8.03 12.47 8.62
C TYR A 1 -8.20 12.83 7.13
N SER A 2 -9.42 12.71 6.56
CA SER A 2 -9.67 13.02 5.14
C SER A 2 -9.30 14.46 4.78
N ALA A 3 -9.67 15.44 5.61
CA ALA A 3 -9.33 16.84 5.42
C ALA A 3 -7.81 17.07 5.44
N SER A 4 -7.08 16.44 6.36
CA SER A 4 -5.62 16.58 6.42
C SER A 4 -4.93 16.00 5.17
N LYS A 5 -5.41 14.88 4.63
CA LYS A 5 -4.89 14.31 3.38
C LYS A 5 -5.19 15.18 2.16
N ALA A 6 -6.38 15.77 2.10
CA ALA A 6 -6.71 16.74 1.05
C ALA A 6 -5.83 17.99 1.14
N ALA A 7 -5.59 18.53 2.32
CA ALA A 7 -4.68 19.67 2.52
C ALA A 7 -3.24 19.35 2.09
N CYS A 8 -2.75 18.11 2.32
CA CYS A 8 -1.45 17.69 1.82
C CYS A 8 -1.38 17.76 0.28
N GLU A 9 -2.41 17.31 -0.44
CA GLU A 9 -2.42 17.40 -1.91
C GLU A 9 -2.43 18.86 -2.39
N MET A 10 -3.18 19.74 -1.73
CA MET A 10 -3.18 21.18 -2.04
C MET A 10 -1.79 21.79 -1.82
N ALA A 11 -1.10 21.44 -0.74
CA ALA A 11 0.28 21.89 -0.49
C ALA A 11 1.24 21.39 -1.57
N ILE A 12 1.15 20.10 -1.96
CA ILE A 12 1.96 19.50 -3.02
C ILE A 12 1.72 20.21 -4.35
N ASP A 13 0.47 20.50 -4.68
CA ASP A 13 0.12 21.25 -5.91
C ASP A 13 0.71 22.67 -5.89
N SER A 14 0.64 23.36 -4.75
CA SER A 14 1.27 24.69 -4.59
C SER A 14 2.77 24.62 -4.81
N TRP A 15 3.46 23.63 -4.25
CA TRP A 15 4.89 23.41 -4.47
C TRP A 15 5.20 23.10 -5.93
N ARG A 16 4.42 22.26 -6.56
CA ARG A 16 4.56 21.90 -7.99
C ARG A 16 4.46 23.15 -8.88
N LEU A 17 3.45 23.98 -8.65
CA LEU A 17 3.26 25.22 -9.39
C LEU A 17 4.37 26.24 -9.13
N SER A 18 4.89 26.30 -7.92
CA SER A 18 5.91 27.29 -7.55
C SER A 18 7.32 26.91 -8.02
N TYR A 19 7.68 25.63 -7.98
CA TYR A 19 9.06 25.18 -8.14
C TYR A 19 9.31 24.27 -9.36
N CYS A 20 8.27 23.69 -9.97
CA CYS A 20 8.43 22.80 -11.12
C CYS A 20 8.15 23.49 -12.46
N GLN A 21 7.72 24.75 -12.46
CA GLN A 21 7.51 25.51 -13.70
C GLN A 21 8.80 26.23 -14.11
N GLN A 22 9.09 26.15 -15.41
CA GLN A 22 10.22 26.89 -15.99
C GLN A 22 9.94 28.39 -15.93
N LYS A 23 10.76 29.15 -15.19
CA LYS A 23 10.73 30.61 -15.16
C LYS A 23 12.02 31.13 -15.78
N ASN A 24 11.91 32.03 -16.76
CA ASN A 24 13.00 32.83 -17.29
C ASN A 24 14.23 32.03 -17.75
N ASN A 25 14.08 31.08 -18.66
CA ASN A 25 15.19 30.29 -19.25
C ASN A 25 16.10 29.56 -18.24
N GLN A 26 15.71 29.43 -17.00
CA GLN A 26 16.43 28.59 -16.05
C GLN A 26 16.03 27.13 -16.20
N GLU A 27 17.00 26.25 -16.31
CA GLU A 27 16.75 24.81 -16.29
C GLU A 27 16.31 24.39 -14.87
N ILE A 28 15.04 24.02 -14.74
CA ILE A 28 14.49 23.47 -13.47
C ILE A 28 14.42 21.97 -13.60
N PHE A 29 15.25 21.26 -12.84
CA PHE A 29 15.29 19.80 -12.81
C PHE A 29 14.34 19.17 -11.78
N LEU A 30 13.69 19.99 -10.94
CA LEU A 30 12.77 19.50 -9.94
C LEU A 30 11.43 19.10 -10.56
N ARG A 31 10.98 17.88 -10.28
CA ARG A 31 9.64 17.38 -10.60
C ARG A 31 9.03 16.74 -9.37
N ILE A 32 7.78 17.06 -9.09
CA ILE A 32 7.05 16.61 -7.92
C ILE A 32 5.81 15.83 -8.38
N ALA A 33 5.69 14.59 -7.93
CA ALA A 33 4.47 13.80 -8.03
C ALA A 33 4.04 13.35 -6.64
N SER A 34 2.75 13.10 -6.44
CA SER A 34 2.27 12.43 -5.24
C SER A 34 1.85 10.99 -5.58
N ALA A 35 2.20 10.06 -4.69
CA ALA A 35 1.87 8.65 -4.80
C ALA A 35 1.07 8.22 -3.57
N ARG A 36 -0.10 7.63 -3.79
CA ARG A 36 -1.02 7.20 -2.74
C ARG A 36 -1.31 5.72 -2.89
N SER A 37 -1.38 5.01 -1.79
CA SER A 37 -1.79 3.60 -1.75
C SER A 37 -2.94 3.39 -0.76
N GLY A 38 -3.63 2.27 -0.91
CA GLY A 38 -4.71 1.86 -0.03
C GLY A 38 -4.25 1.14 1.23
N ASN A 39 -5.01 0.13 1.64
CA ASN A 39 -4.70 -0.70 2.79
C ASN A 39 -3.54 -1.65 2.47
N VAL A 40 -2.34 -1.21 2.81
CA VAL A 40 -1.11 -1.95 2.56
C VAL A 40 -0.82 -2.90 3.71
N ILE A 41 -0.52 -4.15 3.41
CA ILE A 41 -0.08 -5.18 4.34
C ILE A 41 1.31 -5.69 3.94
N GLY A 42 2.04 -6.23 4.91
CA GLY A 42 3.39 -6.77 4.68
C GLY A 42 4.05 -7.14 5.98
N GLY A 43 5.17 -7.84 5.89
CA GLY A 43 5.95 -8.21 7.05
C GLY A 43 6.60 -7.01 7.72
N GLY A 44 6.79 -7.09 9.06
CA GLY A 44 7.52 -6.10 9.84
C GLY A 44 6.70 -4.91 10.36
N ASP A 45 5.41 -4.82 10.08
CA ASP A 45 4.53 -3.85 10.74
C ASP A 45 4.16 -4.36 12.14
N TRP A 46 4.46 -3.56 13.17
CA TRP A 46 4.12 -3.82 14.57
C TRP A 46 3.25 -2.72 15.17
N SER A 47 2.67 -1.87 14.33
CA SER A 47 1.81 -0.77 14.77
C SER A 47 0.58 -1.31 15.51
N LYS A 48 0.15 -0.59 16.54
CA LYS A 48 -1.11 -0.89 17.23
C LYS A 48 -2.30 -0.47 16.36
N ASP A 49 -3.43 -1.09 16.62
CA ASP A 49 -4.70 -0.80 15.94
C ASP A 49 -4.68 -1.05 14.42
N ARG A 50 -3.83 -1.99 13.98
CA ARG A 50 -3.80 -2.51 12.63
C ARG A 50 -4.06 -4.00 12.62
N ILE A 51 -4.91 -4.43 11.71
CA ILE A 51 -5.49 -5.78 11.71
C ILE A 51 -4.42 -6.89 11.64
N ILE A 52 -3.41 -6.78 10.77
CA ILE A 52 -2.36 -7.80 10.65
C ILE A 52 -1.50 -7.87 11.92
N PRO A 53 -0.87 -6.76 12.39
CA PRO A 53 -0.14 -6.78 13.66
C PRO A 53 -0.95 -7.27 14.85
N ASP A 54 -2.25 -6.91 14.91
CA ASP A 54 -3.12 -7.33 16.00
C ASP A 54 -3.43 -8.83 15.92
N ALA A 55 -3.67 -9.37 14.72
CA ALA A 55 -3.83 -10.80 14.50
C ALA A 55 -2.58 -11.60 14.90
N ILE A 56 -1.39 -11.12 14.51
CA ILE A 56 -0.12 -11.76 14.89
C ILE A 56 0.09 -11.72 16.42
N ARG A 57 -0.22 -10.60 17.07
CA ARG A 57 -0.16 -10.51 18.55
C ARG A 57 -1.12 -11.49 19.23
N SER A 58 -2.35 -11.59 18.71
CA SER A 58 -3.36 -12.52 19.25
C SER A 58 -2.94 -13.98 19.07
N LEU A 59 -2.42 -14.35 17.90
CA LEU A 59 -1.87 -15.69 17.65
C LEU A 59 -0.74 -16.03 18.62
N ASN A 60 0.22 -15.10 18.81
CA ASN A 60 1.36 -15.32 19.70
C ASN A 60 0.96 -15.47 21.17
N LYS A 61 -0.07 -14.77 21.60
CA LYS A 61 -0.56 -14.79 22.98
C LYS A 61 -1.68 -15.81 23.21
N ASN A 62 -2.14 -16.49 22.15
CA ASN A 62 -3.34 -17.35 22.16
C ASN A 62 -4.57 -16.62 22.75
N THR A 63 -4.76 -15.36 22.36
CA THR A 63 -5.90 -14.52 22.75
C THR A 63 -6.82 -14.27 21.56
N GLU A 64 -8.03 -13.82 21.84
CA GLU A 64 -8.98 -13.44 20.80
C GLU A 64 -8.62 -12.08 20.19
N ILE A 65 -8.91 -11.91 18.87
CA ILE A 65 -8.84 -10.62 18.21
C ILE A 65 -10.23 -9.97 18.20
N ILE A 66 -10.29 -8.67 18.54
CA ILE A 66 -11.51 -7.87 18.46
C ILE A 66 -11.54 -7.16 17.11
N LEU A 67 -12.61 -7.38 16.35
CA LEU A 67 -12.82 -6.73 15.06
C LEU A 67 -13.75 -5.51 15.24
N ARG A 68 -13.27 -4.33 14.88
CA ARG A 68 -14.07 -3.08 15.00
C ARG A 68 -15.21 -3.05 13.98
N ASN A 69 -14.91 -3.25 12.70
CA ASN A 69 -15.86 -3.20 11.59
C ASN A 69 -15.67 -4.41 10.65
N PRO A 70 -16.09 -5.62 11.02
CA PRO A 70 -15.81 -6.86 10.29
C PRO A 70 -16.36 -6.84 8.85
N ASN A 71 -17.45 -6.11 8.60
CA ASN A 71 -18.11 -6.03 7.30
C ASN A 71 -17.60 -4.89 6.40
N SER A 72 -16.71 -4.03 6.89
CA SER A 72 -16.12 -2.97 6.07
C SER A 72 -15.18 -3.57 5.03
N THR A 73 -15.30 -3.12 3.78
CA THR A 73 -14.43 -3.54 2.68
C THR A 73 -13.21 -2.61 2.55
N ARG A 74 -12.06 -3.21 2.29
CA ARG A 74 -10.80 -2.47 2.08
C ARG A 74 -10.06 -3.05 0.88
N PRO A 75 -9.34 -2.21 0.12
CA PRO A 75 -8.48 -2.62 -0.98
C PRO A 75 -7.14 -3.14 -0.44
N TRP A 76 -7.09 -4.43 -0.07
CA TRP A 76 -5.91 -5.05 0.50
C TRP A 76 -4.85 -5.30 -0.56
N GLN A 77 -3.60 -4.90 -0.30
CA GLN A 77 -2.48 -5.14 -1.19
C GLN A 77 -1.17 -5.34 -0.42
N HIS A 78 -0.26 -6.10 -1.00
CA HIS A 78 1.06 -6.27 -0.42
C HIS A 78 1.91 -5.00 -0.63
N VAL A 79 2.80 -4.71 0.33
CA VAL A 79 3.64 -3.50 0.31
C VAL A 79 4.53 -3.39 -0.93
N LEU A 80 4.94 -4.50 -1.52
CA LEU A 80 5.79 -4.49 -2.72
C LEU A 80 5.05 -3.96 -3.95
N ASP A 81 3.73 -4.13 -4.05
CA ASP A 81 2.95 -3.58 -5.16
C ASP A 81 3.05 -2.05 -5.24
N PRO A 82 2.63 -1.27 -4.24
CA PRO A 82 2.74 0.18 -4.34
C PRO A 82 4.21 0.64 -4.40
N LEU A 83 5.16 -0.05 -3.76
CA LEU A 83 6.57 0.30 -3.84
C LEU A 83 7.11 0.15 -5.26
N SER A 84 6.74 -0.90 -6.00
CA SER A 84 7.10 -1.05 -7.42
C SER A 84 6.59 0.12 -8.26
N GLY A 85 5.36 0.54 -7.99
CA GLY A 85 4.75 1.71 -8.64
C GLY A 85 5.46 3.02 -8.31
N TYR A 86 5.89 3.21 -7.06
CA TYR A 86 6.64 4.40 -6.64
C TYR A 86 8.00 4.49 -7.31
N ILE A 87 8.71 3.37 -7.42
CA ILE A 87 10.00 3.30 -8.12
C ILE A 87 9.81 3.62 -9.61
N LEU A 88 8.82 3.00 -10.25
CA LEU A 88 8.50 3.25 -11.66
C LEU A 88 8.13 4.72 -11.90
N LEU A 89 7.35 5.34 -11.01
CA LEU A 89 7.01 6.76 -11.10
C LEU A 89 8.26 7.63 -10.98
N ALA A 90 9.17 7.31 -10.05
CA ALA A 90 10.43 8.02 -9.89
C ALA A 90 11.31 7.91 -11.15
N GLU A 91 11.42 6.73 -11.76
CA GLU A 91 12.13 6.53 -13.02
C GLU A 91 11.54 7.37 -14.16
N LYS A 92 10.21 7.40 -14.30
CA LYS A 92 9.53 8.21 -15.31
C LYS A 92 9.78 9.71 -15.08
N LEU A 93 9.64 10.18 -13.83
CA LEU A 93 9.93 11.57 -13.48
C LEU A 93 11.36 11.93 -13.83
N TYR A 94 12.34 11.11 -13.47
CA TYR A 94 13.76 11.33 -13.77
C TYR A 94 14.03 11.35 -15.27
N LYS A 95 13.54 10.34 -16.01
CA LYS A 95 13.74 10.24 -17.45
C LYS A 95 13.20 11.46 -18.19
N TYR A 96 11.98 11.91 -17.84
CA TYR A 96 11.31 12.97 -18.57
C TYR A 96 11.61 14.39 -18.04
N CYS A 97 12.30 14.55 -16.91
CA CYS A 97 12.70 15.87 -16.43
C CYS A 97 13.72 16.55 -17.34
N GLN A 98 14.49 15.78 -18.13
CA GLN A 98 15.52 16.26 -19.03
C GLN A 98 15.03 16.51 -20.47
N GLU A 99 13.77 16.24 -20.76
CA GLU A 99 13.20 16.46 -22.08
C GLU A 99 13.11 17.96 -22.42
N ASN A 100 13.37 18.31 -23.68
CA ASN A 100 13.28 19.71 -24.13
C ASN A 100 11.83 20.20 -24.29
N ASN A 101 10.88 19.28 -24.50
CA ASN A 101 9.46 19.58 -24.63
C ASN A 101 8.82 19.76 -23.24
N SER A 102 8.22 20.94 -22.98
CA SER A 102 7.60 21.29 -21.70
C SER A 102 6.45 20.32 -21.31
N ASP A 103 5.67 19.86 -22.28
CA ASP A 103 4.54 18.95 -22.05
C ASP A 103 5.02 17.57 -21.62
N LEU A 104 6.11 17.08 -22.22
CA LEU A 104 6.75 15.84 -21.83
C LEU A 104 7.40 15.95 -20.45
N LYS A 105 8.10 17.06 -20.16
CA LYS A 105 8.71 17.31 -18.84
C LYS A 105 7.71 17.16 -17.70
N ASN A 106 6.49 17.64 -17.89
CA ASN A 106 5.46 17.68 -16.85
C ASN A 106 4.50 16.48 -16.88
N LYS A 107 4.63 15.61 -17.87
CA LYS A 107 3.69 14.50 -18.12
C LYS A 107 3.40 13.63 -16.90
N PHE A 108 4.42 13.39 -16.06
CA PHE A 108 4.32 12.53 -14.90
C PHE A 108 4.25 13.30 -13.57
N ALA A 109 4.40 14.63 -13.58
CA ALA A 109 4.39 15.48 -12.40
C ALA A 109 2.96 15.74 -11.90
N THR A 110 2.29 14.70 -11.44
CA THR A 110 0.88 14.73 -10.99
C THR A 110 0.66 13.69 -9.89
N SER A 111 -0.58 13.55 -9.42
CA SER A 111 -0.94 12.57 -8.39
C SER A 111 -1.34 11.22 -8.99
N TYR A 112 -0.90 10.13 -8.36
CA TYR A 112 -1.19 8.74 -8.73
C TYR A 112 -1.70 7.94 -7.53
N ASN A 113 -2.63 7.02 -7.80
CA ASN A 113 -3.04 5.99 -6.85
C ASN A 113 -2.47 4.64 -7.30
N PHE A 114 -1.90 3.90 -6.36
CA PHE A 114 -1.42 2.54 -6.53
C PHE A 114 -2.25 1.64 -5.64
N GLY A 115 -3.16 0.90 -6.21
CA GLY A 115 -4.11 0.05 -5.50
C GLY A 115 -4.20 -1.33 -6.14
N PRO A 116 -4.76 -2.30 -5.41
CA PRO A 116 -4.94 -3.65 -5.91
C PRO A 116 -6.03 -3.72 -6.98
N SER A 117 -6.18 -4.87 -7.62
CA SER A 117 -7.32 -5.18 -8.45
C SER A 117 -8.63 -5.10 -7.65
N ILE A 118 -9.76 -4.92 -8.33
CA ILE A 118 -11.06 -4.76 -7.67
C ILE A 118 -11.46 -6.02 -6.89
N GLU A 119 -10.99 -7.18 -7.32
CA GLU A 119 -11.24 -8.48 -6.68
C GLU A 119 -10.58 -8.58 -5.30
N SER A 120 -9.55 -7.76 -5.04
CA SER A 120 -8.87 -7.65 -3.75
C SER A 120 -9.56 -6.72 -2.75
N ASN A 121 -10.72 -6.14 -3.12
CA ASN A 121 -11.60 -5.44 -2.20
C ASN A 121 -12.37 -6.47 -1.34
N LYS A 122 -11.80 -6.81 -0.21
CA LYS A 122 -12.34 -7.83 0.72
C LYS A 122 -12.74 -7.19 2.05
N LYS A 123 -13.69 -7.82 2.73
CA LYS A 123 -14.10 -7.43 4.07
C LYS A 123 -12.97 -7.70 5.08
N VAL A 124 -13.00 -6.98 6.19
CA VAL A 124 -12.06 -7.23 7.31
C VAL A 124 -12.18 -8.67 7.82
N ILE A 125 -13.40 -9.23 7.89
CA ILE A 125 -13.61 -10.62 8.30
C ILE A 125 -12.97 -11.61 7.32
N GLU A 126 -13.10 -11.38 6.00
CA GLU A 126 -12.49 -12.23 4.98
C GLU A 126 -10.95 -12.22 5.07
N LEU A 127 -10.35 -11.07 5.45
CA LEU A 127 -8.91 -11.01 5.71
C LEU A 127 -8.51 -11.91 6.90
N VAL A 128 -9.28 -11.90 7.97
CA VAL A 128 -8.98 -12.74 9.16
C VAL A 128 -9.17 -14.22 8.85
N GLU A 129 -10.18 -14.57 8.07
CA GLU A 129 -10.39 -15.93 7.56
C GLU A 129 -9.23 -16.39 6.69
N GLU A 130 -8.74 -15.51 5.79
CA GLU A 130 -7.60 -15.80 4.94
C GLU A 130 -6.32 -16.02 5.76
N ILE A 131 -6.04 -15.16 6.77
CA ILE A 131 -4.92 -15.35 7.71
C ILE A 131 -4.96 -16.74 8.33
N SER A 132 -6.13 -17.19 8.74
CA SER A 132 -6.34 -18.47 9.44
C SER A 132 -5.98 -19.69 8.59
N LYS A 133 -5.97 -19.58 7.25
CA LYS A 133 -5.53 -20.64 6.35
C LYS A 133 -4.00 -20.87 6.44
N TYR A 134 -3.25 -19.81 6.67
CA TYR A 134 -1.78 -19.88 6.72
C TYR A 134 -1.24 -19.99 8.16
N TRP A 135 -2.01 -19.54 9.15
CA TRP A 135 -1.64 -19.63 10.55
C TRP A 135 -2.88 -19.95 11.40
N SER A 136 -3.04 -21.21 11.74
CA SER A 136 -4.17 -21.69 12.53
C SER A 136 -4.14 -21.19 13.97
N GLY A 137 -5.32 -21.12 14.60
CA GLY A 137 -5.47 -20.76 16.03
C GLY A 137 -5.91 -19.32 16.28
N LEU A 138 -6.14 -18.49 15.24
CA LEU A 138 -6.71 -17.16 15.40
C LEU A 138 -8.18 -17.28 15.83
N LYS A 139 -8.52 -16.68 16.98
CA LYS A 139 -9.87 -16.67 17.55
C LYS A 139 -10.43 -15.27 17.44
N ILE A 140 -11.67 -15.15 16.98
CA ILE A 140 -12.37 -13.87 16.86
C ILE A 140 -13.27 -13.72 18.08
N ALA A 141 -13.17 -12.58 18.78
CA ALA A 141 -14.05 -12.25 19.89
C ALA A 141 -15.49 -12.03 19.42
N ASN A 142 -16.45 -12.46 20.22
CA ASN A 142 -17.87 -12.26 19.93
C ASN A 142 -18.35 -10.80 20.11
N THR A 143 -17.47 -9.91 20.58
CA THR A 143 -17.76 -8.48 20.78
C THR A 143 -17.33 -7.67 19.58
N ILE A 144 -18.24 -6.84 19.04
CA ILE A 144 -17.95 -5.87 17.98
C ILE A 144 -17.82 -4.51 18.64
N ASP A 145 -16.70 -3.83 18.44
CA ASP A 145 -16.52 -2.46 18.90
C ASP A 145 -17.06 -1.49 17.84
N ASN A 146 -18.29 -1.01 18.04
CA ASN A 146 -19.00 -0.13 17.11
C ASN A 146 -18.69 1.37 17.33
N ASN A 147 -17.71 1.71 18.16
CA ASN A 147 -17.46 3.10 18.59
C ASN A 147 -16.71 3.96 17.56
N PHE A 148 -16.29 3.41 16.44
CA PHE A 148 -15.49 4.12 15.45
C PHE A 148 -16.25 4.36 14.14
N HIS A 149 -16.32 5.64 13.75
CA HIS A 149 -16.85 6.06 12.45
C HIS A 149 -15.77 5.81 11.36
N GLU A 150 -15.84 4.67 10.70
CA GLU A 150 -15.01 4.37 9.52
C GLU A 150 -15.89 4.24 8.28
N ALA A 151 -15.32 4.62 7.12
CA ALA A 151 -15.99 4.40 5.84
C ALA A 151 -16.25 2.89 5.62
N ASN A 152 -17.50 2.52 5.33
CA ASN A 152 -17.87 1.13 5.10
C ASN A 152 -17.26 0.55 3.82
N LYS A 153 -17.06 1.39 2.81
CA LYS A 153 -16.46 1.00 1.53
C LYS A 153 -15.34 1.98 1.18
N LEU A 154 -14.19 1.45 0.85
CA LEU A 154 -13.08 2.20 0.32
C LEU A 154 -12.58 1.50 -0.94
N ASN A 155 -12.41 2.26 -2.02
CA ASN A 155 -11.78 1.80 -3.24
C ASN A 155 -10.84 2.87 -3.77
N LEU A 156 -9.82 2.46 -4.53
CA LEU A 156 -8.89 3.35 -5.21
C LEU A 156 -9.07 3.25 -6.71
N GLN A 157 -9.25 4.39 -7.35
CA GLN A 157 -9.22 4.45 -8.81
C GLN A 157 -7.75 4.49 -9.26
N THR A 158 -7.32 3.47 -9.99
CA THR A 158 -5.93 3.24 -10.41
C THR A 158 -5.71 3.41 -11.92
N ASP A 159 -6.73 3.79 -12.67
CA ASP A 159 -6.69 3.94 -14.14
C ASP A 159 -5.51 4.80 -14.60
N LYS A 160 -5.22 5.88 -13.86
CA LYS A 160 -4.12 6.78 -14.19
C LYS A 160 -2.75 6.09 -14.10
N SER A 161 -2.52 5.29 -13.06
CA SER A 161 -1.29 4.51 -12.90
C SER A 161 -1.15 3.48 -14.01
N PHE A 162 -2.26 2.85 -14.38
CA PHE A 162 -2.28 1.91 -15.49
C PHE A 162 -1.97 2.61 -16.82
N HIS A 163 -2.71 3.65 -17.20
CA HIS A 163 -2.62 4.25 -18.54
C HIS A 163 -1.32 5.04 -18.75
N TYR A 164 -0.82 5.76 -17.72
CA TYR A 164 0.36 6.60 -17.86
C TYR A 164 1.66 5.89 -17.52
N LEU A 165 1.63 4.96 -16.56
CA LEU A 165 2.83 4.26 -16.11
C LEU A 165 2.90 2.82 -16.62
N ASN A 166 1.81 2.28 -17.17
CA ASN A 166 1.64 0.85 -17.47
C ASN A 166 1.88 -0.02 -16.23
N TRP A 167 1.47 0.48 -15.07
CA TRP A 167 1.63 -0.21 -13.80
C TRP A 167 0.36 -0.98 -13.44
N ARG A 168 0.53 -2.21 -12.97
CA ARG A 168 -0.52 -3.05 -12.38
C ARG A 168 0.01 -3.73 -11.12
N PRO A 169 -0.85 -4.02 -10.13
CA PRO A 169 -0.46 -4.90 -9.02
C PRO A 169 -0.16 -6.30 -9.57
N LYS A 170 0.83 -6.96 -9.00
CA LYS A 170 1.22 -8.33 -9.37
C LYS A 170 0.54 -9.37 -8.49
N TRP A 171 0.41 -9.08 -7.19
CA TRP A 171 -0.16 -10.02 -6.23
C TRP A 171 -1.62 -9.71 -5.94
N ASP A 172 -2.45 -10.76 -6.02
CA ASP A 172 -3.83 -10.73 -5.59
C ASP A 172 -3.96 -10.70 -4.06
N PHE A 173 -5.20 -10.73 -3.56
CA PHE A 173 -5.48 -10.71 -2.14
C PHE A 173 -4.88 -11.91 -1.41
N GLU A 174 -5.08 -13.11 -1.93
CA GLU A 174 -4.62 -14.37 -1.34
C GLU A 174 -3.09 -14.41 -1.23
N ASN A 175 -2.38 -14.06 -2.31
CA ASN A 175 -0.91 -13.98 -2.29
C ASN A 175 -0.41 -12.89 -1.35
N SER A 176 -1.05 -11.73 -1.33
CA SER A 176 -0.70 -10.63 -0.41
C SER A 176 -0.79 -11.07 1.06
N VAL A 177 -1.85 -11.76 1.44
CA VAL A 177 -2.03 -12.28 2.80
C VAL A 177 -1.04 -13.40 3.09
N LYS A 178 -0.93 -14.38 2.19
CA LYS A 178 -0.01 -15.51 2.31
C LYS A 178 1.43 -15.02 2.59
N ARG A 179 1.97 -14.17 1.73
CA ARG A 179 3.33 -13.66 1.85
C ARG A 179 3.54 -12.89 3.14
N THR A 180 2.58 -12.05 3.52
CA THR A 180 2.62 -11.32 4.79
C THR A 180 2.71 -12.29 5.97
N ILE A 181 1.85 -13.30 6.04
CA ILE A 181 1.81 -14.24 7.17
C ILE A 181 3.05 -15.14 7.18
N GLU A 182 3.50 -15.62 6.03
CA GLU A 182 4.73 -16.42 5.92
C GLU A 182 5.97 -15.64 6.39
N TRP A 183 6.03 -14.33 6.13
CA TRP A 183 7.09 -13.47 6.63
C TRP A 183 7.17 -13.52 8.18
N TYR A 184 6.04 -13.31 8.86
CA TYR A 184 5.97 -13.37 10.33
C TYR A 184 6.35 -14.76 10.85
N LYS A 185 5.87 -15.82 10.22
CA LYS A 185 6.22 -17.20 10.58
C LYS A 185 7.72 -17.48 10.43
N LYS A 186 8.34 -17.04 9.34
CA LYS A 186 9.79 -17.20 9.11
C LYS A 186 10.60 -16.54 10.22
N ILE A 187 10.23 -15.33 10.64
CA ILE A 187 10.92 -14.62 11.72
C ILE A 187 10.76 -15.34 13.05
N GLN A 188 9.56 -15.83 13.37
CA GLN A 188 9.29 -16.38 14.69
C GLN A 188 9.73 -17.84 14.85
N HIS A 189 9.64 -18.64 13.80
CA HIS A 189 9.87 -20.08 13.91
C HIS A 189 11.16 -20.57 13.23
N SER A 190 11.73 -19.79 12.31
CA SER A 190 12.89 -20.22 11.52
C SER A 190 14.18 -19.46 11.83
N ASN A 191 14.18 -18.59 12.84
CA ASN A 191 15.33 -17.77 13.24
C ASN A 191 15.99 -17.01 12.07
N ILE A 192 15.19 -16.61 11.08
CA ILE A 192 15.64 -15.85 9.91
C ILE A 192 15.57 -14.37 10.25
N SER A 193 16.59 -13.59 9.87
CA SER A 193 16.55 -12.13 10.07
C SER A 193 15.47 -11.47 9.23
N ALA A 194 14.88 -10.37 9.73
CA ALA A 194 13.88 -9.60 9.02
C ALA A 194 14.35 -9.18 7.62
N LYS A 195 15.63 -8.77 7.49
CA LYS A 195 16.24 -8.43 6.20
C LYS A 195 16.18 -9.61 5.22
N LYS A 196 16.54 -10.82 5.67
CA LYS A 196 16.52 -12.00 4.81
C LYS A 196 15.10 -12.39 4.40
N ALA A 197 14.13 -12.26 5.30
CA ALA A 197 12.72 -12.51 4.98
C ALA A 197 12.19 -11.49 3.94
N CYS A 198 12.56 -10.21 4.06
CA CYS A 198 12.21 -9.21 3.04
C CYS A 198 12.86 -9.50 1.68
N LEU A 199 14.12 -9.94 1.66
CA LEU A 199 14.78 -10.29 0.40
C LEU A 199 14.09 -11.45 -0.31
N TYR A 200 13.63 -12.48 0.41
CA TYR A 200 12.83 -13.56 -0.19
C TYR A 200 11.55 -13.06 -0.83
N ASP A 201 10.82 -12.15 -0.16
CA ASP A 201 9.60 -11.60 -0.74
C ASP A 201 9.88 -10.73 -1.96
N ILE A 202 11.00 -9.97 -1.96
CA ILE A 202 11.43 -9.17 -3.12
C ILE A 202 11.80 -10.06 -4.31
N GLU A 203 12.60 -11.10 -4.09
CA GLU A 203 12.99 -12.06 -5.12
C GLU A 203 11.73 -12.69 -5.77
N GLU A 204 10.84 -13.24 -4.98
CA GLU A 204 9.59 -13.80 -5.45
C GLU A 204 8.70 -12.80 -6.19
N TYR A 205 8.67 -11.53 -5.73
CA TYR A 205 7.92 -10.46 -6.38
C TYR A 205 8.53 -10.09 -7.74
N MET A 206 9.84 -10.17 -7.88
CA MET A 206 10.53 -9.88 -9.16
C MET A 206 10.32 -10.99 -10.18
N ASP A 207 10.21 -12.24 -9.73
CA ASP A 207 10.02 -13.41 -10.60
C ASP A 207 8.56 -13.60 -11.08
N THR A 208 7.60 -12.89 -10.47
CA THR A 208 6.19 -12.84 -10.88
C THR A 208 6.01 -11.78 -11.97
#